data_7ff326bfb5314ed7c7bd8259482446cd
#
_entry.id   7ff326bfb5314ed7c7bd8259482446cd
#
_cell.length_a   1.000
_cell.length_b   1.000
_cell.length_c   1.000
_cell.angle_alpha   90.00
_cell.angle_beta   90.00
_cell.angle_gamma   90.00
#
_symmetry.space_group_name_H-M   'P 1'
#
loop_
_entity.id
_entity.type
_entity.pdbx_description
1 polymer ?
#
loop_
_entity_poly.entity_id
_entity_poly.type
_entity_poly.pdbx_seq_one_letter_code
_entity_poly.pdbx_strand_id
1 'polypeptide(L)'
;MNLLLLLKKVACAIAEMPFSLCKVKNPVVCMTLLVKNEEDILEQNLIFHKQKGVDFFIVTDNNSTDKTPEILRKYQEKGWIKEIIEEKATDYRQKVWVDRMVWRAKTVYKADWVINADADEFWYPASSSLKDTLQQTSANVIKCAMYCVYPEEGKNFEAWSYTVDPVEDIAKYDLSLYSLFARQIPKVMHRTRGYIQISMGNHKVAMLPKRSGKSDIRIYHYNIRGRQQFLEKMINGGKQLEQNPSKHGGRHWRYFYGLYKEGKLNEEYNRVIGSRVFDRLQADGYIHEDHTMADFFKNLNK
;
A
#
# COMPACT_ATOMS: atom_id res chain seq x y z
N MET A 1 3.24 7.70 19.85
CA MET A 1 4.74 7.63 19.81
C MET A 1 5.29 8.28 21.07
N ASN A 2 6.21 7.63 21.76
CA ASN A 2 6.85 8.17 22.97
C ASN A 2 7.72 9.39 22.59
N LEU A 3 7.64 10.49 23.34
CA LEU A 3 8.41 11.72 23.13
C LEU A 3 9.92 11.48 23.06
N LEU A 4 10.45 10.62 23.93
CA LEU A 4 11.86 10.25 23.95
C LEU A 4 12.31 9.60 22.63
N LEU A 5 11.49 8.72 22.05
CA LEU A 5 11.80 8.10 20.76
C LEU A 5 11.76 9.14 19.62
N LEU A 6 10.83 10.09 19.66
CA LEU A 6 10.79 11.19 18.69
C LEU A 6 12.05 12.05 18.76
N LEU A 7 12.46 12.46 19.96
CA LEU A 7 13.70 13.22 20.18
C LEU A 7 14.93 12.47 19.67
N LYS A 8 15.02 11.16 19.96
CA LYS A 8 16.10 10.30 19.44
C LYS A 8 16.14 10.27 17.91
N LYS A 9 14.98 10.17 17.26
CA LYS A 9 14.88 10.18 15.79
C LYS A 9 15.30 11.51 15.18
N VAL A 10 14.90 12.62 15.81
CA VAL A 10 15.29 13.97 15.36
C VAL A 10 16.80 14.17 15.52
N ALA A 11 17.39 13.81 16.66
CA ALA A 11 18.83 13.89 16.88
C ALA A 11 19.61 13.05 15.86
N CYS A 12 19.15 11.83 15.58
CA CYS A 12 19.72 10.95 14.58
C CYS A 12 19.62 11.58 13.17
N ALA A 13 18.47 12.17 12.80
CA ALA A 13 18.28 12.83 11.52
C ALA A 13 19.21 14.05 11.35
N ILE A 14 19.42 14.83 12.40
CA ILE A 14 20.37 15.96 12.39
C ILE A 14 21.81 15.46 12.17
N ALA A 15 22.24 14.44 12.89
CA ALA A 15 23.56 13.86 12.74
C ALA A 15 23.81 13.28 11.32
N GLU A 16 22.76 12.79 10.68
CA GLU A 16 22.82 12.21 9.33
C GLU A 16 22.70 13.25 8.20
N MET A 17 22.35 14.50 8.50
CA MET A 17 22.11 15.54 7.47
C MET A 17 23.19 15.60 6.38
N PRO A 18 24.51 15.60 6.69
CA PRO A 18 25.55 15.69 5.66
C PRO A 18 25.50 14.56 4.63
N PHE A 19 24.97 13.40 5.00
CA PHE A 19 24.98 12.19 4.18
C PHE A 19 23.59 11.84 3.60
N SER A 20 22.53 12.52 4.03
CA SER A 20 21.14 12.14 3.72
C SER A 20 20.77 12.27 2.25
N LEU A 21 21.48 13.10 1.49
CA LEU A 21 21.26 13.31 0.06
C LEU A 21 22.36 12.67 -0.81
N CYS A 22 23.37 12.04 -0.23
CA CYS A 22 24.40 11.34 -0.99
C CYS A 22 23.80 10.17 -1.76
N LYS A 23 24.10 10.05 -3.05
CA LYS A 23 23.67 8.89 -3.84
C LYS A 23 24.23 7.59 -3.25
N VAL A 24 23.43 6.55 -3.22
CA VAL A 24 23.84 5.21 -2.79
C VAL A 24 23.90 4.33 -4.02
N LYS A 25 25.06 3.76 -4.28
CA LYS A 25 25.26 2.76 -5.33
C LYS A 25 24.74 1.42 -4.81
N ASN A 26 23.88 0.74 -5.57
CA ASN A 26 23.24 -0.51 -5.17
C ASN A 26 22.51 -0.40 -3.82
N PRO A 27 21.45 0.44 -3.72
CA PRO A 27 20.76 0.66 -2.46
C PRO A 27 20.09 -0.62 -1.94
N VAL A 28 20.13 -0.80 -0.62
CA VAL A 28 19.36 -1.84 0.06
C VAL A 28 17.93 -1.33 0.26
N VAL A 29 16.97 -2.03 -0.35
CA VAL A 29 15.54 -1.66 -0.36
C VAL A 29 14.76 -2.59 0.55
N CYS A 30 14.14 -2.04 1.58
CA CYS A 30 13.19 -2.74 2.46
C CYS A 30 11.76 -2.39 2.07
N MET A 31 10.87 -3.37 2.04
CA MET A 31 9.43 -3.11 2.02
C MET A 31 8.82 -3.46 3.38
N THR A 32 8.02 -2.55 3.93
CA THR A 32 7.24 -2.81 5.13
C THR A 32 5.78 -3.04 4.76
N LEU A 33 5.18 -4.10 5.28
CA LEU A 33 3.79 -4.47 5.03
C LEU A 33 3.03 -4.53 6.36
N LEU A 34 1.86 -3.92 6.41
CA LEU A 34 0.88 -4.11 7.48
C LEU A 34 -0.28 -4.93 6.91
N VAL A 35 -0.44 -6.15 7.40
CA VAL A 35 -1.38 -7.11 6.84
C VAL A 35 -2.44 -7.56 7.83
N LYS A 36 -3.61 -7.90 7.31
CA LYS A 36 -4.68 -8.58 8.03
C LYS A 36 -5.60 -9.28 7.05
N ASN A 37 -5.61 -10.62 7.06
CA ASN A 37 -6.44 -11.44 6.18
C ASN A 37 -6.24 -11.08 4.70
N GLU A 38 -5.03 -11.30 4.20
CA GLU A 38 -4.61 -11.00 2.83
C GLU A 38 -4.07 -12.28 2.13
N GLU A 39 -4.58 -13.47 2.53
CA GLU A 39 -4.12 -14.76 1.98
C GLU A 39 -4.26 -14.86 0.46
N ASP A 40 -5.20 -14.13 -0.11
CA ASP A 40 -5.55 -14.15 -1.53
C ASP A 40 -4.58 -13.36 -2.43
N ILE A 41 -3.73 -12.47 -1.85
CA ILE A 41 -2.85 -11.59 -2.63
C ILE A 41 -1.42 -11.47 -2.10
N LEU A 42 -1.20 -11.79 -0.83
CA LEU A 42 0.09 -11.54 -0.15
C LEU A 42 1.26 -12.29 -0.82
N GLU A 43 1.05 -13.53 -1.24
CA GLU A 43 2.12 -14.32 -1.87
C GLU A 43 2.59 -13.67 -3.17
N GLN A 44 1.66 -13.27 -4.04
CA GLN A 44 1.97 -12.57 -5.28
C GLN A 44 2.65 -11.23 -5.04
N ASN A 45 2.25 -10.50 -4.00
CA ASN A 45 2.88 -9.25 -3.62
C ASN A 45 4.36 -9.44 -3.24
N LEU A 46 4.66 -10.44 -2.39
CA LEU A 46 6.03 -10.76 -2.00
C LEU A 46 6.90 -11.17 -3.19
N ILE A 47 6.38 -12.05 -4.06
CA ILE A 47 7.10 -12.52 -5.25
C ILE A 47 7.38 -11.36 -6.20
N PHE A 48 6.35 -10.56 -6.51
CA PHE A 48 6.47 -9.39 -7.39
C PHE A 48 7.56 -8.44 -6.92
N HIS A 49 7.48 -7.99 -5.67
CA HIS A 49 8.41 -7.00 -5.18
C HIS A 49 9.83 -7.54 -5.02
N LYS A 50 9.98 -8.83 -4.71
CA LYS A 50 11.29 -9.48 -4.72
C LYS A 50 11.93 -9.43 -6.10
N GLN A 51 11.17 -9.72 -7.15
CA GLN A 51 11.66 -9.64 -8.54
C GLN A 51 11.91 -8.18 -8.98
N LYS A 52 11.13 -7.22 -8.46
CA LYS A 52 11.32 -5.79 -8.77
C LYS A 52 12.41 -5.12 -7.93
N GLY A 53 13.19 -5.88 -7.15
CA GLY A 53 14.40 -5.38 -6.51
C GLY A 53 14.27 -5.00 -5.03
N VAL A 54 13.21 -5.44 -4.35
CA VAL A 54 13.13 -5.39 -2.88
C VAL A 54 14.08 -6.45 -2.32
N ASP A 55 14.99 -6.05 -1.44
CA ASP A 55 15.96 -6.96 -0.84
C ASP A 55 15.34 -7.81 0.26
N PHE A 56 14.49 -7.22 1.09
CA PHE A 56 13.81 -7.92 2.18
C PHE A 56 12.53 -7.20 2.64
N PHE A 57 11.75 -7.93 3.41
CA PHE A 57 10.49 -7.45 3.98
C PHE A 57 10.54 -7.43 5.51
N ILE A 58 9.81 -6.48 6.12
CA ILE A 58 9.41 -6.48 7.52
C ILE A 58 7.88 -6.40 7.53
N VAL A 59 7.23 -7.33 8.19
CA VAL A 59 5.77 -7.43 8.15
C VAL A 59 5.19 -7.32 9.54
N THR A 60 4.15 -6.52 9.71
CA THR A 60 3.30 -6.55 10.89
C THR A 60 2.00 -7.25 10.55
N ASP A 61 1.73 -8.39 11.18
CA ASP A 61 0.45 -9.09 11.11
C ASP A 61 -0.47 -8.62 12.24
N ASN A 62 -1.61 -8.04 11.89
CA ASN A 62 -2.59 -7.55 12.84
C ASN A 62 -3.73 -8.57 13.05
N ASN A 63 -3.45 -9.66 13.74
CA ASN A 63 -4.42 -10.70 14.08
C ASN A 63 -5.11 -11.30 12.85
N SER A 64 -4.36 -11.76 11.85
CA SER A 64 -4.94 -12.53 10.75
C SER A 64 -5.48 -13.88 11.23
N THR A 65 -6.59 -14.30 10.65
CA THR A 65 -7.32 -15.54 10.99
C THR A 65 -7.45 -16.50 9.81
N ASP A 66 -6.93 -16.10 8.64
CA ASP A 66 -6.81 -16.88 7.43
C ASP A 66 -5.40 -17.48 7.29
N LYS A 67 -4.98 -17.87 6.08
CA LYS A 67 -3.64 -18.42 5.82
C LYS A 67 -2.51 -17.38 5.73
N THR A 68 -2.79 -16.10 5.97
CA THR A 68 -1.77 -15.05 5.98
C THR A 68 -0.56 -15.40 6.86
N PRO A 69 -0.71 -15.88 8.13
CA PRO A 69 0.42 -16.24 8.97
C PRO A 69 1.26 -17.40 8.42
N GLU A 70 0.65 -18.34 7.69
CA GLU A 70 1.35 -19.46 7.05
C GLU A 70 2.21 -18.99 5.90
N ILE A 71 1.66 -18.09 5.04
CA ILE A 71 2.40 -17.46 3.95
C ILE A 71 3.59 -16.68 4.51
N LEU A 72 3.39 -15.88 5.56
CA LEU A 72 4.47 -15.11 6.18
C LEU A 72 5.61 -16.01 6.67
N ARG A 73 5.31 -17.12 7.37
CA ARG A 73 6.32 -18.07 7.85
C ARG A 73 7.08 -18.72 6.69
N LYS A 74 6.39 -19.15 5.64
CA LYS A 74 7.00 -19.70 4.42
C LYS A 74 8.06 -18.77 3.83
N TYR A 75 7.77 -17.47 3.75
CA TYR A 75 8.70 -16.49 3.18
C TYR A 75 9.74 -15.99 4.18
N GLN A 76 9.51 -16.13 5.47
CA GLN A 76 10.55 -15.94 6.50
C GLN A 76 11.59 -17.07 6.45
N GLU A 77 11.17 -18.32 6.31
CA GLU A 77 12.05 -19.49 6.13
C GLU A 77 12.90 -19.37 4.86
N LYS A 78 12.34 -18.82 3.77
CA LYS A 78 13.09 -18.48 2.55
C LYS A 78 14.07 -17.30 2.73
N GLY A 79 14.09 -16.64 3.90
CA GLY A 79 14.95 -15.49 4.20
C GLY A 79 14.54 -14.18 3.53
N TRP A 80 13.35 -14.12 2.88
CA TRP A 80 12.84 -12.89 2.26
C TRP A 80 12.25 -11.94 3.30
N ILE A 81 11.48 -12.47 4.26
CA ILE A 81 10.97 -11.70 5.40
C ILE A 81 12.01 -11.81 6.52
N LYS A 82 12.56 -10.67 6.92
CA LYS A 82 13.55 -10.61 8.02
C LYS A 82 12.89 -10.57 9.38
N GLU A 83 11.66 -10.06 9.44
CA GLU A 83 10.95 -9.94 10.72
C GLU A 83 9.44 -9.96 10.50
N ILE A 84 8.74 -10.79 11.28
CA ILE A 84 7.29 -10.78 11.43
C ILE A 84 7.00 -10.22 12.83
N ILE A 85 6.17 -9.19 12.90
CA ILE A 85 5.73 -8.57 14.14
C ILE A 85 4.26 -8.91 14.34
N GLU A 86 3.97 -9.78 15.31
CA GLU A 86 2.58 -10.09 15.69
C GLU A 86 2.00 -8.93 16.49
N GLU A 87 1.00 -8.25 15.96
CA GLU A 87 0.31 -7.14 16.60
C GLU A 87 -1.07 -7.58 17.09
N LYS A 88 -1.20 -7.73 18.39
CA LYS A 88 -2.42 -8.22 19.04
C LYS A 88 -3.45 -7.14 19.36
N ALA A 89 -3.08 -5.86 19.18
CA ALA A 89 -3.98 -4.75 19.45
C ALA A 89 -5.17 -4.75 18.47
N THR A 90 -6.36 -4.52 19.00
CA THR A 90 -7.62 -4.46 18.24
C THR A 90 -7.94 -3.03 17.77
N ASP A 91 -7.31 -2.02 18.37
CA ASP A 91 -7.41 -0.63 17.97
C ASP A 91 -6.41 -0.34 16.83
N TYR A 92 -6.91 -0.02 15.67
CA TYR A 92 -6.09 0.20 14.47
C TYR A 92 -5.14 1.40 14.62
N ARG A 93 -3.85 1.14 14.91
CA ARG A 93 -2.79 2.15 15.08
C ARG A 93 -1.77 2.12 13.95
N GLN A 94 -2.21 2.10 12.71
CA GLN A 94 -1.37 1.96 11.52
C GLN A 94 -0.07 2.78 11.59
N LYS A 95 -0.18 4.09 11.90
CA LYS A 95 0.97 4.98 11.96
C LYS A 95 2.07 4.50 12.92
N VAL A 96 1.68 3.98 14.09
CA VAL A 96 2.64 3.51 15.11
C VAL A 96 3.32 2.24 14.66
N TRP A 97 2.57 1.33 14.05
CA TRP A 97 3.08 0.04 13.60
C TRP A 97 4.02 0.18 12.39
N VAL A 98 3.63 0.99 11.40
CA VAL A 98 4.49 1.29 10.24
C VAL A 98 5.74 2.05 10.68
N ASP A 99 5.62 3.06 11.56
CA ASP A 99 6.77 3.81 12.08
C ASP A 99 7.77 2.91 12.82
N ARG A 100 7.28 1.89 13.56
CA ARG A 100 8.10 0.86 14.19
C ARG A 100 8.89 0.05 13.15
N MET A 101 8.23 -0.42 12.09
CA MET A 101 8.89 -1.19 11.02
C MET A 101 9.96 -0.37 10.30
N VAL A 102 9.66 0.90 9.96
CA VAL A 102 10.65 1.81 9.34
C VAL A 102 11.87 2.01 10.25
N TRP A 103 11.64 2.21 11.55
CA TRP A 103 12.73 2.38 12.49
C TRP A 103 13.61 1.13 12.60
N ARG A 104 13.02 -0.06 12.55
CA ARG A 104 13.75 -1.34 12.52
C ARG A 104 14.50 -1.55 11.20
N ALA A 105 13.88 -1.24 10.06
CA ALA A 105 14.54 -1.26 8.76
C ALA A 105 15.83 -0.41 8.77
N LYS A 106 15.77 0.79 9.37
CA LYS A 106 16.91 1.69 9.53
C LYS A 106 17.96 1.16 10.51
N THR A 107 17.55 0.85 11.75
CA THR A 107 18.50 0.68 12.86
C THR A 107 19.03 -0.74 12.97
N VAL A 108 18.22 -1.73 12.64
CA VAL A 108 18.59 -3.16 12.75
C VAL A 108 19.11 -3.67 11.39
N TYR A 109 18.33 -3.47 10.32
CA TYR A 109 18.61 -4.09 9.02
C TYR A 109 19.38 -3.20 8.05
N LYS A 110 19.65 -1.93 8.42
CA LYS A 110 20.48 -0.99 7.65
C LYS A 110 19.99 -0.76 6.22
N ALA A 111 18.68 -0.79 5.99
CA ALA A 111 18.12 -0.44 4.70
C ALA A 111 18.44 1.01 4.33
N ASP A 112 18.71 1.26 3.06
CA ASP A 112 18.90 2.61 2.53
C ASP A 112 17.56 3.27 2.18
N TRP A 113 16.62 2.47 1.65
CA TRP A 113 15.30 2.90 1.23
C TRP A 113 14.20 2.03 1.84
N VAL A 114 13.06 2.65 2.11
CA VAL A 114 11.86 1.96 2.60
C VAL A 114 10.67 2.31 1.71
N ILE A 115 9.94 1.27 1.34
CA ILE A 115 8.61 1.33 0.77
C ILE A 115 7.63 0.89 1.85
N ASN A 116 6.66 1.74 2.20
CA ASN A 116 5.60 1.36 3.12
C ASN A 116 4.34 1.11 2.29
N ALA A 117 3.94 -0.15 2.16
CA ALA A 117 2.85 -0.58 1.31
C ALA A 117 1.79 -1.36 2.06
N ASP A 118 0.60 -1.43 1.49
CA ASP A 118 -0.42 -2.39 1.82
C ASP A 118 -0.24 -3.65 0.93
N ALA A 119 -0.74 -4.82 1.34
CA ALA A 119 -0.52 -6.07 0.59
C ALA A 119 -1.16 -6.08 -0.81
N ASP A 120 -2.13 -5.20 -1.04
CA ASP A 120 -2.86 -5.05 -2.29
C ASP A 120 -2.27 -3.97 -3.23
N GLU A 121 -1.03 -3.50 -2.96
CA GLU A 121 -0.32 -2.49 -3.75
C GLU A 121 0.93 -3.08 -4.41
N PHE A 122 1.02 -2.95 -5.73
CA PHE A 122 2.16 -3.39 -6.54
C PHE A 122 2.90 -2.18 -7.10
N TRP A 123 4.12 -1.95 -6.62
CA TRP A 123 4.96 -0.79 -6.98
C TRP A 123 5.79 -1.10 -8.22
N TYR A 124 5.23 -0.84 -9.39
CA TYR A 124 5.81 -1.18 -10.69
C TYR A 124 6.71 -0.06 -11.21
N PRO A 125 8.04 -0.26 -11.32
CA PRO A 125 8.94 0.69 -11.95
C PRO A 125 8.83 0.60 -13.48
N ALA A 126 8.95 1.72 -14.21
CA ALA A 126 9.04 1.71 -15.66
C ALA A 126 10.40 1.14 -16.13
N SER A 127 11.45 1.26 -15.30
CA SER A 127 12.73 0.57 -15.48
C SER A 127 12.64 -0.91 -15.09
N SER A 128 13.71 -1.68 -15.29
CA SER A 128 13.71 -3.12 -14.96
C SER A 128 13.53 -3.38 -13.47
N SER A 129 14.02 -2.48 -12.60
CA SER A 129 13.92 -2.62 -11.15
C SER A 129 13.73 -1.29 -10.43
N LEU A 130 13.19 -1.36 -9.20
CA LEU A 130 13.11 -0.22 -8.29
C LEU A 130 14.50 0.40 -8.03
N LYS A 131 15.54 -0.43 -7.97
CA LYS A 131 16.91 0.03 -7.70
C LYS A 131 17.43 0.94 -8.80
N ASP A 132 17.07 0.70 -10.06
CA ASP A 132 17.50 1.54 -11.19
C ASP A 132 16.95 2.97 -11.03
N THR A 133 15.68 3.12 -10.70
CA THR A 133 15.08 4.43 -10.38
C THR A 133 15.77 5.08 -9.18
N LEU A 134 16.07 4.30 -8.13
CA LEU A 134 16.67 4.83 -6.89
C LEU A 134 18.12 5.27 -7.04
N GLN A 135 18.89 4.65 -7.91
CA GLN A 135 20.27 5.04 -8.21
C GLN A 135 20.35 6.36 -8.99
N GLN A 136 19.35 6.65 -9.80
CA GLN A 136 19.31 7.85 -10.63
C GLN A 136 18.82 9.09 -9.87
N THR A 137 18.00 8.91 -8.84
CA THR A 137 17.39 10.04 -8.13
C THR A 137 18.35 10.76 -7.19
N SER A 138 18.25 12.09 -7.15
CA SER A 138 18.87 12.93 -6.12
C SER A 138 17.91 13.23 -4.94
N ALA A 139 16.64 12.79 -5.03
CA ALA A 139 15.66 12.95 -3.96
C ALA A 139 15.89 11.93 -2.84
N ASN A 140 15.38 12.21 -1.66
CA ASN A 140 15.29 11.24 -0.56
C ASN A 140 13.85 10.89 -0.19
N VAL A 141 12.88 11.49 -0.87
CA VAL A 141 11.46 11.15 -0.84
C VAL A 141 10.95 11.11 -2.28
N ILE A 142 10.38 9.99 -2.70
CA ILE A 142 9.80 9.82 -4.03
C ILE A 142 8.29 9.67 -3.87
N LYS A 143 7.52 10.46 -4.64
CA LYS A 143 6.08 10.34 -4.74
C LYS A 143 5.74 9.45 -5.92
N CYS A 144 4.94 8.41 -5.67
CA CYS A 144 4.49 7.45 -6.66
C CYS A 144 2.98 7.55 -6.84
N ALA A 145 2.54 7.65 -8.09
CA ALA A 145 1.12 7.71 -8.44
C ALA A 145 0.46 6.34 -8.24
N MET A 146 -0.80 6.37 -7.82
CA MET A 146 -1.60 5.16 -7.58
C MET A 146 -2.70 5.05 -8.62
N TYR A 147 -2.88 3.86 -9.18
CA TYR A 147 -3.89 3.48 -10.16
C TYR A 147 -4.69 2.31 -9.60
N CYS A 148 -5.99 2.48 -9.45
CA CYS A 148 -6.84 1.37 -9.05
C CYS A 148 -7.03 0.42 -10.23
N VAL A 149 -6.92 -0.90 -9.94
CA VAL A 149 -7.19 -1.94 -10.91
C VAL A 149 -8.67 -2.31 -10.82
N TYR A 150 -9.35 -2.40 -11.98
CA TYR A 150 -10.77 -2.72 -12.04
C TYR A 150 -10.97 -4.22 -11.83
N PRO A 151 -11.87 -4.63 -10.91
CA PRO A 151 -12.15 -6.06 -10.67
C PRO A 151 -12.98 -6.64 -11.82
N GLU A 152 -12.43 -7.60 -12.55
CA GLU A 152 -13.11 -8.31 -13.63
C GLU A 152 -13.77 -9.58 -13.08
N GLU A 153 -15.11 -9.63 -13.07
CA GLU A 153 -15.85 -10.78 -12.57
C GLU A 153 -15.51 -12.05 -13.35
N GLY A 154 -15.39 -13.17 -12.63
CA GLY A 154 -15.07 -14.49 -13.22
C GLY A 154 -13.60 -14.69 -13.59
N LYS A 155 -12.74 -13.70 -13.41
CA LYS A 155 -11.28 -13.83 -13.62
C LYS A 155 -10.53 -13.75 -12.29
N ASN A 156 -9.41 -14.49 -12.19
CA ASN A 156 -8.45 -14.25 -11.12
C ASN A 156 -7.83 -12.86 -11.28
N PHE A 157 -7.54 -12.18 -10.17
CA PHE A 157 -6.97 -10.82 -10.17
C PHE A 157 -5.65 -10.73 -10.97
N GLU A 158 -4.90 -11.80 -11.07
CA GLU A 158 -3.66 -11.90 -11.87
C GLU A 158 -3.90 -11.69 -13.37
N ALA A 159 -5.14 -11.89 -13.85
CA ALA A 159 -5.51 -11.72 -15.24
C ALA A 159 -6.29 -10.41 -15.51
N TRP A 160 -6.46 -9.53 -14.51
CA TRP A 160 -7.17 -8.27 -14.71
C TRP A 160 -6.34 -7.29 -15.52
N SER A 161 -6.98 -6.65 -16.46
CA SER A 161 -6.35 -5.84 -17.50
C SER A 161 -6.94 -4.43 -17.66
N TYR A 162 -7.65 -3.93 -16.66
CA TYR A 162 -8.15 -2.56 -16.68
C TYR A 162 -7.69 -1.76 -15.48
N THR A 163 -7.32 -0.50 -15.72
CA THR A 163 -7.10 0.51 -14.70
C THR A 163 -8.13 1.62 -14.80
N VAL A 164 -8.33 2.38 -13.74
CA VAL A 164 -9.33 3.44 -13.71
C VAL A 164 -8.75 4.79 -13.33
N ASP A 165 -9.27 5.83 -13.96
CA ASP A 165 -8.99 7.22 -13.63
C ASP A 165 -10.08 7.81 -12.73
N PRO A 166 -9.75 8.84 -11.95
CA PRO A 166 -10.71 9.52 -11.08
C PRO A 166 -11.82 10.21 -11.86
N VAL A 167 -13.07 10.00 -11.44
CA VAL A 167 -14.24 10.70 -11.93
C VAL A 167 -14.55 11.89 -11.02
N GLU A 168 -14.64 13.10 -11.60
CA GLU A 168 -14.96 14.32 -10.84
C GLU A 168 -16.44 14.39 -10.48
N ASP A 169 -17.31 14.17 -11.45
CA ASP A 169 -18.78 14.16 -11.27
C ASP A 169 -19.30 12.74 -11.06
N ILE A 170 -19.19 12.26 -9.82
CA ILE A 170 -19.66 10.92 -9.43
C ILE A 170 -21.18 10.77 -9.56
N ALA A 171 -21.95 11.85 -9.46
CA ALA A 171 -23.39 11.82 -9.57
C ALA A 171 -23.85 11.52 -11.01
N LYS A 172 -23.12 12.01 -12.02
CA LYS A 172 -23.37 11.72 -13.44
C LYS A 172 -23.44 10.21 -13.75
N TYR A 173 -22.68 9.40 -12.98
CA TYR A 173 -22.53 7.97 -13.20
C TYR A 173 -23.15 7.13 -12.08
N ASP A 174 -23.89 7.74 -11.16
CA ASP A 174 -24.42 7.07 -9.96
C ASP A 174 -23.35 6.25 -9.21
N LEU A 175 -22.16 6.81 -9.05
CA LEU A 175 -21.06 6.17 -8.33
C LEU A 175 -21.16 6.41 -6.83
N SER A 176 -20.60 5.51 -6.04
CA SER A 176 -20.44 5.69 -4.60
C SER A 176 -19.48 6.84 -4.28
N LEU A 177 -19.69 7.50 -3.15
CA LEU A 177 -18.80 8.54 -2.63
C LEU A 177 -17.35 8.04 -2.47
N TYR A 178 -17.17 6.76 -2.14
CA TYR A 178 -15.87 6.09 -2.04
C TYR A 178 -15.74 4.99 -3.10
N SER A 179 -16.09 5.33 -4.34
CA SER A 179 -15.96 4.43 -5.48
C SER A 179 -14.50 4.15 -5.83
N LEU A 180 -14.28 3.14 -6.65
CA LEU A 180 -13.00 2.81 -7.24
C LEU A 180 -12.42 4.01 -8.04
N PHE A 181 -13.30 4.85 -8.56
CA PHE A 181 -13.01 6.06 -9.33
C PHE A 181 -12.76 7.31 -8.47
N ALA A 182 -12.65 7.17 -7.14
CA ALA A 182 -12.29 8.28 -6.29
C ALA A 182 -10.81 8.64 -6.48
N ARG A 183 -10.50 9.94 -6.39
CA ARG A 183 -9.12 10.43 -6.55
C ARG A 183 -8.18 9.78 -5.53
N GLN A 184 -7.17 9.09 -6.03
CA GLN A 184 -6.15 8.45 -5.21
C GLN A 184 -5.08 9.45 -4.77
N ILE A 185 -4.65 9.34 -3.51
CA ILE A 185 -3.56 10.15 -2.98
C ILE A 185 -2.24 9.38 -3.21
N PRO A 186 -1.23 9.98 -3.88
CA PRO A 186 0.05 9.32 -4.07
C PRO A 186 0.68 8.86 -2.75
N LYS A 187 1.35 7.72 -2.77
CA LYS A 187 2.16 7.23 -1.65
C LYS A 187 3.62 7.63 -1.82
N VAL A 188 4.40 7.48 -0.75
CA VAL A 188 5.82 7.83 -0.77
C VAL A 188 6.68 6.64 -0.40
N MET A 189 7.78 6.47 -1.14
CA MET A 189 8.95 5.75 -0.68
C MET A 189 10.02 6.75 -0.26
N HIS A 190 10.88 6.38 0.67
CA HIS A 190 11.84 7.32 1.22
C HIS A 190 13.12 6.65 1.70
N ARG A 191 14.19 7.44 1.79
CA ARG A 191 15.42 6.99 2.44
C ARG A 191 15.23 6.82 3.94
N THR A 192 16.04 5.96 4.53
CA THR A 192 16.06 5.78 5.99
C THR A 192 16.88 6.85 6.67
N ARG A 193 17.96 7.36 6.02
CA ARG A 193 18.75 8.48 6.54
C ARG A 193 17.92 9.75 6.54
N GLY A 194 17.95 10.46 7.66
CA GLY A 194 17.13 11.65 7.87
C GLY A 194 15.67 11.37 8.23
N TYR A 195 15.25 10.11 8.35
CA TYR A 195 13.87 9.74 8.69
C TYR A 195 13.50 10.15 10.12
N ILE A 196 12.33 10.78 10.27
CA ILE A 196 11.75 11.17 11.55
C ILE A 196 10.44 10.42 11.77
N GLN A 197 9.46 10.54 10.85
CA GLN A 197 8.13 9.98 11.04
C GLN A 197 7.38 9.82 9.72
N ILE A 198 6.56 8.77 9.62
CA ILE A 198 5.60 8.55 8.52
C ILE A 198 4.19 9.04 8.91
N SER A 199 3.40 9.51 7.94
CA SER A 199 1.98 9.82 8.15
C SER A 199 1.11 8.56 8.07
N MET A 200 -0.10 8.63 8.60
CA MET A 200 -1.14 7.64 8.33
C MET A 200 -1.36 7.51 6.82
N GLY A 201 -1.59 6.29 6.32
CA GLY A 201 -1.79 5.99 4.90
C GLY A 201 -0.51 6.11 4.05
N ASN A 202 0.65 6.34 4.66
CA ASN A 202 1.95 6.37 3.97
C ASN A 202 2.08 7.45 2.87
N HIS A 203 1.27 8.53 2.95
CA HIS A 203 1.22 9.59 1.94
C HIS A 203 2.28 10.69 2.13
N LYS A 204 2.81 10.85 3.33
CA LYS A 204 3.80 11.88 3.68
C LYS A 204 4.82 11.32 4.67
N VAL A 205 6.05 11.79 4.56
CA VAL A 205 7.12 11.49 5.51
C VAL A 205 7.77 12.78 6.00
N ALA A 206 8.07 12.84 7.30
CA ALA A 206 8.93 13.87 7.90
C ALA A 206 10.38 13.39 7.85
N MET A 207 11.25 14.19 7.26
CA MET A 207 12.68 13.92 7.07
C MET A 207 13.50 15.20 7.20
N LEU A 208 14.77 15.04 7.53
CA LEU A 208 15.72 16.17 7.62
C LEU A 208 17.08 15.75 7.01
N PRO A 209 17.59 16.47 5.97
CA PRO A 209 16.83 17.35 5.12
C PRO A 209 15.79 16.61 4.29
N LYS A 210 14.85 17.31 3.68
CA LYS A 210 13.85 16.72 2.80
C LYS A 210 13.97 17.25 1.38
N ARG A 211 14.24 16.37 0.42
CA ARG A 211 14.18 16.64 -1.01
C ARG A 211 13.19 15.67 -1.66
N SER A 212 12.03 16.19 -2.06
CA SER A 212 11.01 15.38 -2.74
C SER A 212 11.22 15.36 -4.24
N GLY A 213 11.00 14.19 -4.85
CA GLY A 213 10.99 13.99 -6.29
C GLY A 213 9.75 13.24 -6.74
N LYS A 214 9.51 13.22 -8.05
CA LYS A 214 8.57 12.34 -8.73
C LYS A 214 9.34 11.18 -9.34
N SER A 215 8.67 10.09 -9.62
CA SER A 215 9.22 8.95 -10.37
C SER A 215 8.19 8.43 -11.36
N ASP A 216 8.63 7.56 -12.23
CA ASP A 216 7.85 6.74 -13.15
C ASP A 216 7.29 5.46 -12.52
N ILE A 217 7.51 5.26 -11.22
CA ILE A 217 6.94 4.13 -10.48
C ILE A 217 5.44 4.33 -10.36
N ARG A 218 4.68 3.35 -10.86
CA ARG A 218 3.22 3.28 -10.76
C ARG A 218 2.85 2.29 -9.67
N ILE A 219 1.87 2.65 -8.84
CA ILE A 219 1.32 1.71 -7.84
C ILE A 219 0.01 1.18 -8.39
N TYR A 220 -0.04 -0.11 -8.74
CA TYR A 220 -1.26 -0.80 -9.10
C TYR A 220 -1.93 -1.28 -7.81
N HIS A 221 -3.14 -0.77 -7.56
CA HIS A 221 -3.86 -0.98 -6.31
C HIS A 221 -5.07 -1.88 -6.52
N TYR A 222 -4.98 -3.10 -6.02
CA TYR A 222 -6.02 -4.14 -6.06
C TYR A 222 -6.91 -4.08 -4.80
N ASN A 223 -7.44 -2.89 -4.48
CA ASN A 223 -8.16 -2.62 -3.24
C ASN A 223 -9.51 -3.35 -3.12
N ILE A 224 -10.10 -3.73 -4.26
CA ILE A 224 -11.35 -4.49 -4.34
C ILE A 224 -11.07 -5.75 -5.18
N ARG A 225 -11.10 -6.91 -4.55
CA ARG A 225 -10.81 -8.20 -5.19
C ARG A 225 -12.05 -9.11 -5.30
N GLY A 226 -13.21 -8.51 -5.28
CA GLY A 226 -14.49 -9.16 -5.40
C GLY A 226 -15.45 -8.72 -4.30
N ARG A 227 -16.73 -9.07 -4.48
CA ARG A 227 -17.81 -8.65 -3.60
C ARG A 227 -17.60 -9.11 -2.16
N GLN A 228 -17.29 -10.40 -1.97
CA GLN A 228 -17.14 -10.98 -0.65
C GLN A 228 -15.97 -10.32 0.12
N GLN A 229 -14.79 -10.21 -0.51
CA GLN A 229 -13.62 -9.56 0.08
C GLN A 229 -13.92 -8.10 0.46
N PHE A 230 -14.61 -7.36 -0.42
CA PHE A 230 -15.01 -5.98 -0.14
C PHE A 230 -15.91 -5.89 1.09
N LEU A 231 -16.96 -6.70 1.17
CA LEU A 231 -17.89 -6.70 2.30
C LEU A 231 -17.17 -6.99 3.61
N GLU A 232 -16.35 -8.03 3.66
CA GLU A 232 -15.57 -8.41 4.84
C GLU A 232 -14.58 -7.32 5.26
N LYS A 233 -13.85 -6.74 4.31
CA LYS A 233 -12.89 -5.65 4.56
C LYS A 233 -13.59 -4.42 5.15
N MET A 234 -14.76 -4.03 4.62
CA MET A 234 -15.50 -2.86 5.10
C MET A 234 -16.14 -3.10 6.48
N ILE A 235 -16.69 -4.29 6.72
CA ILE A 235 -17.27 -4.67 8.02
C ILE A 235 -16.19 -4.74 9.09
N ASN A 236 -15.08 -5.44 8.83
CA ASN A 236 -14.01 -5.63 9.80
C ASN A 236 -13.29 -4.31 10.12
N GLY A 237 -13.01 -3.50 9.09
CA GLY A 237 -12.43 -2.16 9.27
C GLY A 237 -13.34 -1.24 10.08
N GLY A 238 -14.64 -1.25 9.80
CA GLY A 238 -15.63 -0.48 10.55
C GLY A 238 -15.71 -0.88 12.01
N LYS A 239 -15.77 -2.19 12.31
CA LYS A 239 -15.76 -2.72 13.69
C LYS A 239 -14.50 -2.28 14.46
N GLN A 240 -13.32 -2.33 13.83
CA GLN A 240 -12.08 -1.88 14.47
C GLN A 240 -12.10 -0.38 14.78
N LEU A 241 -12.67 0.43 13.89
CA LEU A 241 -12.79 1.87 14.13
C LEU A 241 -13.80 2.25 15.21
N GLU A 242 -14.83 1.44 15.45
CA GLU A 242 -15.72 1.65 16.59
C GLU A 242 -15.03 1.49 17.93
N GLN A 243 -14.05 0.56 18.00
CA GLN A 243 -13.23 0.34 19.20
C GLN A 243 -12.11 1.38 19.39
N ASN A 244 -11.83 2.17 18.35
CA ASN A 244 -10.76 3.16 18.40
C ASN A 244 -11.29 4.50 18.95
N PRO A 245 -10.76 5.02 20.07
CA PRO A 245 -11.17 6.30 20.64
C PRO A 245 -10.83 7.50 19.71
N SER A 246 -9.91 7.33 18.75
CA SER A 246 -9.60 8.35 17.76
C SER A 246 -10.71 8.43 16.71
N LYS A 247 -11.35 9.60 16.61
CA LYS A 247 -12.34 9.89 15.55
C LYS A 247 -11.71 10.24 14.20
N HIS A 248 -10.37 10.25 14.11
CA HIS A 248 -9.65 10.64 12.89
C HIS A 248 -9.29 9.43 12.02
N GLY A 249 -9.48 9.56 10.70
CA GLY A 249 -9.15 8.53 9.71
C GLY A 249 -10.27 7.54 9.44
N GLY A 250 -10.09 6.68 8.44
CA GLY A 250 -11.02 5.60 8.10
C GLY A 250 -12.43 6.05 7.68
N ARG A 251 -12.55 7.21 7.02
CA ARG A 251 -13.87 7.77 6.63
C ARG A 251 -14.67 6.80 5.77
N HIS A 252 -14.03 6.13 4.81
CA HIS A 252 -14.67 5.14 3.95
C HIS A 252 -15.16 3.92 4.74
N TRP A 253 -14.38 3.40 5.70
CA TRP A 253 -14.81 2.30 6.55
C TRP A 253 -16.03 2.66 7.40
N ARG A 254 -16.08 3.89 7.95
CA ARG A 254 -17.25 4.38 8.71
C ARG A 254 -18.48 4.50 7.83
N TYR A 255 -18.31 5.01 6.60
CA TYR A 255 -19.38 5.13 5.63
C TYR A 255 -19.97 3.76 5.27
N PHE A 256 -19.12 2.83 4.80
CA PHE A 256 -19.58 1.50 4.42
C PHE A 256 -20.10 0.67 5.59
N TYR A 257 -19.52 0.83 6.77
CA TYR A 257 -20.04 0.17 7.98
C TYR A 257 -21.40 0.72 8.42
N GLY A 258 -21.66 2.02 8.21
CA GLY A 258 -22.99 2.62 8.34
C GLY A 258 -24.00 1.93 7.42
N LEU A 259 -23.67 1.82 6.13
CA LEU A 259 -24.50 1.11 5.15
C LEU A 259 -24.69 -0.39 5.48
N TYR A 260 -23.69 -1.04 6.04
CA TYR A 260 -23.83 -2.41 6.54
C TYR A 260 -24.89 -2.52 7.64
N LYS A 261 -24.87 -1.62 8.62
CA LYS A 261 -25.88 -1.59 9.70
C LYS A 261 -27.30 -1.30 9.18
N GLU A 262 -27.41 -0.62 8.04
CA GLU A 262 -28.68 -0.36 7.35
C GLU A 262 -29.11 -1.47 6.38
N GLY A 263 -28.29 -2.53 6.21
CA GLY A 263 -28.53 -3.60 5.23
C GLY A 263 -28.30 -3.22 3.77
N LYS A 264 -27.65 -2.06 3.49
CA LYS A 264 -27.46 -1.49 2.13
C LYS A 264 -26.08 -1.74 1.53
N LEU A 265 -25.12 -2.25 2.29
CA LEU A 265 -23.73 -2.37 1.82
C LEU A 265 -23.59 -3.26 0.57
N ASN A 266 -24.38 -4.33 0.47
CA ASN A 266 -24.32 -5.25 -0.66
C ASN A 266 -24.78 -4.60 -1.98
N GLU A 267 -25.79 -3.72 -1.91
CA GLU A 267 -26.26 -2.96 -3.08
C GLU A 267 -25.26 -1.88 -3.49
N GLU A 268 -24.64 -1.22 -2.52
CA GLU A 268 -23.64 -0.18 -2.72
C GLU A 268 -22.41 -0.69 -3.46
N TYR A 269 -22.06 -1.97 -3.36
CA TYR A 269 -20.93 -2.56 -4.07
C TYR A 269 -20.94 -2.26 -5.59
N ASN A 270 -22.08 -2.36 -6.25
CA ASN A 270 -22.20 -2.08 -7.69
C ASN A 270 -21.88 -0.61 -8.01
N ARG A 271 -22.25 0.31 -7.12
CA ARG A 271 -21.93 1.74 -7.24
C ARG A 271 -20.46 2.03 -6.93
N VAL A 272 -19.84 1.21 -6.07
CA VAL A 272 -18.41 1.32 -5.74
C VAL A 272 -17.54 0.97 -6.94
N ILE A 273 -17.85 -0.11 -7.65
CA ILE A 273 -17.08 -0.54 -8.83
C ILE A 273 -17.61 0.04 -10.15
N GLY A 274 -18.78 0.70 -10.15
CA GLY A 274 -19.38 1.27 -11.37
C GLY A 274 -19.82 0.21 -12.39
N SER A 275 -20.14 -1.03 -11.96
CA SER A 275 -20.42 -2.15 -12.86
C SER A 275 -21.60 -1.90 -13.80
N ARG A 276 -22.60 -1.13 -13.35
CA ARG A 276 -23.80 -0.80 -14.16
C ARG A 276 -23.53 0.22 -15.26
N VAL A 277 -22.40 0.90 -15.21
CA VAL A 277 -22.04 2.00 -16.11
C VAL A 277 -20.64 1.80 -16.71
N PHE A 278 -20.13 0.57 -16.70
CA PHE A 278 -18.78 0.22 -17.18
C PHE A 278 -18.54 0.73 -18.59
N ASP A 279 -19.40 0.38 -19.56
CA ASP A 279 -19.22 0.75 -20.98
C ASP A 279 -19.21 2.27 -21.15
N ARG A 280 -20.04 2.97 -20.40
CA ARG A 280 -20.09 4.44 -20.43
C ARG A 280 -18.83 5.06 -19.85
N LEU A 281 -18.34 4.53 -18.71
CA LEU A 281 -17.09 4.99 -18.11
C LEU A 281 -15.89 4.72 -19.03
N GLN A 282 -15.90 3.59 -19.74
CA GLN A 282 -14.86 3.26 -20.71
C GLN A 282 -14.93 4.19 -21.93
N ALA A 283 -16.13 4.41 -22.50
CA ALA A 283 -16.32 5.32 -23.62
C ALA A 283 -15.94 6.77 -23.29
N ASP A 284 -16.21 7.22 -22.06
CA ASP A 284 -15.85 8.57 -21.57
C ASP A 284 -14.38 8.66 -21.11
N GLY A 285 -13.57 7.57 -21.23
CA GLY A 285 -12.12 7.55 -20.98
C GLY A 285 -11.74 7.49 -19.50
N TYR A 286 -12.56 6.91 -18.63
CA TYR A 286 -12.25 6.68 -17.22
C TYR A 286 -11.80 5.25 -16.92
N ILE A 287 -11.98 4.32 -17.86
CA ILE A 287 -11.49 2.94 -17.77
C ILE A 287 -10.55 2.69 -18.93
N HIS A 288 -9.33 2.27 -18.63
CA HIS A 288 -8.27 2.04 -19.61
C HIS A 288 -7.82 0.59 -19.59
N GLU A 289 -7.61 0.01 -20.77
CA GLU A 289 -6.96 -1.27 -20.90
C GLU A 289 -5.47 -1.13 -20.56
N ASP A 290 -4.98 -1.94 -19.59
CA ASP A 290 -3.59 -1.95 -19.14
C ASP A 290 -3.19 -3.39 -18.74
N HIS A 291 -2.48 -4.06 -19.63
CA HIS A 291 -2.04 -5.45 -19.44
C HIS A 291 -0.75 -5.59 -18.63
N THR A 292 -0.15 -4.50 -18.16
CA THR A 292 1.19 -4.51 -17.52
C THR A 292 1.29 -5.55 -16.39
N MET A 293 0.30 -5.59 -15.51
CA MET A 293 0.32 -6.53 -14.38
C MET A 293 -0.08 -7.95 -14.81
N ALA A 294 -1.07 -8.09 -15.68
CA ALA A 294 -1.49 -9.40 -16.22
C ALA A 294 -0.34 -10.10 -16.96
N ASP A 295 0.40 -9.36 -17.80
CA ASP A 295 1.56 -9.89 -18.51
C ASP A 295 2.69 -10.28 -17.55
N PHE A 296 2.90 -9.50 -16.48
CA PHE A 296 3.87 -9.86 -15.44
C PHE A 296 3.50 -11.19 -14.78
N PHE A 297 2.27 -11.36 -14.30
CA PHE A 297 1.83 -12.59 -13.64
C PHE A 297 1.83 -13.80 -14.59
N LYS A 298 1.44 -13.63 -15.84
CA LYS A 298 1.51 -14.67 -16.87
C LYS A 298 2.94 -15.19 -17.09
N ASN A 299 3.93 -14.30 -16.99
CA ASN A 299 5.34 -14.68 -17.15
C ASN A 299 5.95 -15.28 -15.89
N LEU A 300 5.35 -15.08 -14.72
CA LEU A 300 5.73 -15.76 -13.47
C LEU A 300 5.41 -17.24 -13.47
N ASN A 301 4.34 -17.64 -14.18
CA ASN A 301 3.80 -19.00 -14.21
C ASN A 301 4.39 -19.85 -15.36
N LYS A 302 5.36 -19.32 -16.10
CA LYS A 302 6.14 -20.02 -17.12
C LYS A 302 7.47 -20.51 -16.57
#